data_52b870a25d9fb2a1487f5088072ce620
#
_entry.id   52b870a25d9fb2a1487f5088072ce620
#
_cell.length_a   1.000
_cell.length_b   1.000
_cell.length_c   1.000
_cell.angle_alpha   90.00
_cell.angle_beta   90.00
_cell.angle_gamma   90.00
#
_symmetry.space_group_name_H-M   'P 1'
#
loop_
_entity.id
_entity.type
_entity.pdbx_description
1 polymer ?
#
loop_
_entity_poly.entity_id
_entity_poly.type
_entity_poly.pdbx_seq_one_letter_code
_entity_poly.pdbx_strand_id
1 'polypeptide(L)'
;MARNREQAMAVRRAVIAAIVNQFGHPRGTAGRVAGWVMAHRSSNRQRNSWVVSLLDVQPTDRVLEIGFGPGLAIAELARRVGDSGHVYGIDHSEMMLRQASRRNAAAIAAGRVSLTRAPVDQLPPSLGGPFDAILTVNSLRFWLAPTQQLDQLRRRLRPGGRIAIASQPRCPGATASTSHNAAREIEDLLQDAGYTLMRTETLDLDPPVVCILAANPDPLATADHQRQAPHPAG
;
A
#
# COMPACT_ATOMS: atom_id res chain seq x y z
N MET A 1 33.60 1.72 -30.45
CA MET A 1 32.44 0.89 -30.03
C MET A 1 32.04 1.05 -28.56
N ALA A 2 32.95 1.27 -27.59
CA ALA A 2 32.62 1.45 -26.16
C ALA A 2 31.76 2.70 -25.88
N ARG A 3 32.09 3.85 -26.47
CA ARG A 3 31.39 5.14 -26.27
C ARG A 3 29.91 5.11 -26.68
N ASN A 4 29.56 4.36 -27.72
CA ASN A 4 28.16 4.18 -28.17
C ASN A 4 27.35 3.31 -27.19
N ARG A 5 27.97 2.34 -26.52
CA ARG A 5 27.33 1.51 -25.50
C ARG A 5 27.07 2.30 -24.20
N GLU A 6 28.00 3.14 -23.79
CA GLU A 6 27.84 4.02 -22.62
C GLU A 6 26.74 5.07 -22.83
N GLN A 7 26.71 5.70 -24.04
CA GLN A 7 25.62 6.64 -24.38
C GLN A 7 24.27 5.93 -24.42
N ALA A 8 24.16 4.75 -25.02
CA ALA A 8 22.93 3.97 -25.05
C ALA A 8 22.47 3.56 -23.63
N MET A 9 23.41 3.20 -22.74
CA MET A 9 23.10 2.89 -21.33
C MET A 9 22.66 4.14 -20.56
N ALA A 10 23.30 5.30 -20.79
CA ALA A 10 22.93 6.56 -20.15
C ALA A 10 21.54 7.02 -20.57
N VAL A 11 21.20 6.96 -21.87
CA VAL A 11 19.86 7.25 -22.39
C VAL A 11 18.83 6.28 -21.81
N ARG A 12 19.13 4.99 -21.77
CA ARG A 12 18.25 3.98 -21.17
C ARG A 12 18.00 4.23 -19.70
N ARG A 13 19.04 4.61 -18.93
CA ARG A 13 18.90 4.99 -17.50
C ARG A 13 18.05 6.26 -17.32
N ALA A 14 18.26 7.29 -18.17
CA ALA A 14 17.48 8.52 -18.11
C ALA A 14 15.99 8.28 -18.46
N VAL A 15 15.70 7.45 -19.46
CA VAL A 15 14.33 7.07 -19.83
C VAL A 15 13.67 6.26 -18.70
N ILE A 16 14.38 5.32 -18.11
CA ILE A 16 13.86 4.54 -16.98
C ILE A 16 13.62 5.46 -15.75
N ALA A 17 14.54 6.37 -15.45
CA ALA A 17 14.36 7.34 -14.37
C ALA A 17 13.17 8.28 -14.61
N ALA A 18 12.98 8.74 -15.87
CA ALA A 18 11.82 9.55 -16.25
C ALA A 18 10.51 8.76 -16.13
N ILE A 19 10.50 7.48 -16.50
CA ILE A 19 9.34 6.58 -16.36
C ILE A 19 9.04 6.36 -14.87
N VAL A 20 10.06 6.11 -14.04
CA VAL A 20 9.90 5.93 -12.58
C VAL A 20 9.36 7.20 -11.92
N ASN A 21 9.84 8.37 -12.35
CA ASN A 21 9.33 9.67 -11.87
C ASN A 21 7.87 9.90 -12.28
N GLN A 22 7.45 9.41 -13.45
CA GLN A 22 6.05 9.44 -13.89
C GLN A 22 5.14 8.51 -13.05
N PHE A 23 5.68 7.50 -12.41
CA PHE A 23 4.91 6.65 -11.49
C PHE A 23 4.63 7.36 -10.15
N GLY A 24 5.53 8.24 -9.68
CA GLY A 24 5.31 9.06 -8.49
C GLY A 24 4.43 10.28 -8.77
N HIS A 25 4.60 10.92 -9.94
CA HIS A 25 3.90 12.16 -10.30
C HIS A 25 3.39 12.08 -11.75
N PRO A 26 2.40 11.23 -12.05
CA PRO A 26 1.94 10.99 -13.41
C PRO A 26 1.27 12.24 -14.02
N ARG A 27 1.79 12.72 -15.15
CA ARG A 27 1.29 13.90 -15.87
C ARG A 27 1.17 13.63 -17.38
N GLY A 28 0.19 14.27 -18.01
CA GLY A 28 0.00 14.24 -19.46
C GLY A 28 -0.29 12.85 -20.05
N THR A 29 -0.02 12.67 -21.34
CA THR A 29 -0.22 11.41 -22.06
C THR A 29 0.71 10.30 -21.57
N ALA A 30 1.96 10.63 -21.20
CA ALA A 30 2.92 9.67 -20.65
C ALA A 30 2.45 9.06 -19.30
N GLY A 31 1.83 9.87 -18.41
CA GLY A 31 1.24 9.37 -17.19
C GLY A 31 0.01 8.48 -17.43
N ARG A 32 -0.79 8.76 -18.48
CA ARG A 32 -1.92 7.88 -18.88
C ARG A 32 -1.44 6.52 -19.35
N VAL A 33 -0.40 6.48 -20.20
CA VAL A 33 0.22 5.24 -20.67
C VAL A 33 0.86 4.49 -19.49
N ALA A 34 1.60 5.16 -18.61
CA ALA A 34 2.19 4.55 -17.42
C ALA A 34 1.12 3.89 -16.51
N GLY A 35 0.02 4.59 -16.24
CA GLY A 35 -1.10 4.05 -15.47
C GLY A 35 -1.78 2.86 -16.16
N TRP A 36 -1.94 2.91 -17.48
CA TRP A 36 -2.49 1.81 -18.27
C TRP A 36 -1.56 0.59 -18.23
N VAL A 37 -0.25 0.77 -18.45
CA VAL A 37 0.75 -0.30 -18.36
C VAL A 37 0.79 -0.93 -16.97
N MET A 38 0.74 -0.11 -15.89
CA MET A 38 0.65 -0.63 -14.53
C MET A 38 -0.59 -1.50 -14.33
N ALA A 39 -1.73 -1.05 -14.84
CA ALA A 39 -2.99 -1.77 -14.67
C ALA A 39 -3.06 -3.09 -15.45
N HIS A 40 -2.33 -3.21 -16.57
CA HIS A 40 -2.42 -4.36 -17.46
C HIS A 40 -1.28 -5.38 -17.30
N ARG A 41 -0.21 -5.07 -16.58
CA ARG A 41 0.82 -6.07 -16.27
C ARG A 41 0.25 -7.16 -15.36
N SER A 42 0.40 -8.41 -15.76
CA SER A 42 -0.03 -9.58 -14.97
C SER A 42 0.56 -9.55 -13.56
N SER A 43 1.84 -9.21 -13.41
CA SER A 43 2.54 -9.06 -12.13
C SER A 43 1.92 -8.00 -11.22
N ASN A 44 1.35 -6.91 -11.76
CA ASN A 44 0.68 -5.90 -10.95
C ASN A 44 -0.65 -6.42 -10.39
N ARG A 45 -1.42 -7.15 -11.20
CA ARG A 45 -2.66 -7.78 -10.75
C ARG A 45 -2.37 -8.84 -9.70
N GLN A 46 -1.41 -9.72 -9.97
CA GLN A 46 -0.99 -10.79 -9.05
C GLN A 46 -0.56 -10.20 -7.71
N ARG A 47 0.31 -9.19 -7.70
CA ARG A 47 0.74 -8.50 -6.47
C ARG A 47 -0.43 -7.91 -5.69
N ASN A 48 -1.30 -7.11 -6.34
CA ASN A 48 -2.42 -6.47 -5.64
C ASN A 48 -3.40 -7.51 -5.07
N SER A 49 -3.74 -8.54 -5.84
CA SER A 49 -4.63 -9.62 -5.40
C SER A 49 -4.03 -10.37 -4.22
N TRP A 50 -2.72 -10.67 -4.27
CA TRP A 50 -1.99 -11.34 -3.19
C TRP A 50 -1.96 -10.48 -1.92
N VAL A 51 -1.59 -9.19 -1.99
CA VAL A 51 -1.56 -8.32 -0.81
C VAL A 51 -2.94 -8.19 -0.16
N VAL A 52 -4.00 -8.04 -0.97
CA VAL A 52 -5.37 -7.99 -0.45
C VAL A 52 -5.78 -9.33 0.19
N SER A 53 -5.26 -10.47 -0.31
CA SER A 53 -5.53 -11.78 0.34
C SER A 53 -4.87 -11.91 1.72
N LEU A 54 -3.70 -11.30 1.90
CA LEU A 54 -2.99 -11.30 3.19
C LEU A 54 -3.66 -10.43 4.24
N LEU A 55 -4.39 -9.40 3.82
CA LEU A 55 -5.06 -8.44 4.72
C LEU A 55 -6.29 -9.05 5.41
N ASP A 56 -6.80 -10.18 4.94
CA ASP A 56 -7.95 -10.91 5.50
C ASP A 56 -9.18 -10.01 5.72
N VAL A 57 -9.58 -9.31 4.66
CA VAL A 57 -10.69 -8.35 4.69
C VAL A 57 -12.02 -9.08 4.88
N GLN A 58 -12.77 -8.66 5.89
CA GLN A 58 -14.11 -9.16 6.20
C GLN A 58 -15.21 -8.37 5.48
N PRO A 59 -16.39 -8.95 5.25
CA PRO A 59 -17.49 -8.26 4.55
C PRO A 59 -17.95 -6.94 5.20
N THR A 60 -17.75 -6.78 6.50
CA THR A 60 -18.15 -5.58 7.25
C THR A 60 -17.05 -4.56 7.40
N ASP A 61 -15.83 -4.86 6.93
CA ASP A 61 -14.65 -4.02 7.16
C ASP A 61 -14.75 -2.67 6.43
N ARG A 62 -14.27 -1.65 7.10
CA ARG A 62 -13.95 -0.32 6.55
C ARG A 62 -12.46 -0.31 6.23
N VAL A 63 -12.13 -0.33 4.95
CA VAL A 63 -10.75 -0.47 4.48
C VAL A 63 -10.28 0.80 3.80
N LEU A 64 -9.06 1.26 4.11
CA LEU A 64 -8.43 2.41 3.49
C LEU A 64 -7.20 2.00 2.66
N GLU A 65 -7.17 2.35 1.37
CA GLU A 65 -5.96 2.23 0.54
C GLU A 65 -5.28 3.59 0.37
N ILE A 66 -3.96 3.64 0.67
CA ILE A 66 -3.12 4.82 0.49
C ILE A 66 -2.29 4.67 -0.80
N GLY A 67 -2.47 5.60 -1.74
CA GLY A 67 -1.80 5.57 -3.03
C GLY A 67 -2.41 4.52 -3.96
N PHE A 68 -3.71 4.58 -4.19
CA PHE A 68 -4.46 3.55 -4.94
C PHE A 68 -4.05 3.44 -6.43
N GLY A 69 -3.29 4.38 -6.97
CA GLY A 69 -2.88 4.37 -8.37
C GLY A 69 -4.06 4.17 -9.34
N PRO A 70 -3.99 3.24 -10.30
CA PRO A 70 -5.09 2.98 -11.23
C PRO A 70 -6.25 2.16 -10.62
N GLY A 71 -6.27 1.93 -9.29
CA GLY A 71 -7.38 1.33 -8.55
C GLY A 71 -7.52 -0.18 -8.66
N LEU A 72 -6.41 -0.92 -8.79
CA LEU A 72 -6.43 -2.39 -8.88
C LEU A 72 -6.76 -3.04 -7.54
N ALA A 73 -6.11 -2.62 -6.44
CA ALA A 73 -6.40 -3.15 -5.12
C ALA A 73 -7.78 -2.67 -4.63
N ILE A 74 -8.21 -1.43 -4.94
CA ILE A 74 -9.58 -0.98 -4.71
C ILE A 74 -10.61 -1.96 -5.32
N ALA A 75 -10.41 -2.37 -6.58
CA ALA A 75 -11.33 -3.31 -7.24
C ALA A 75 -11.34 -4.68 -6.56
N GLU A 76 -10.21 -5.14 -6.03
CA GLU A 76 -10.10 -6.39 -5.30
C GLU A 76 -10.74 -6.30 -3.91
N LEU A 77 -10.51 -5.21 -3.18
CA LEU A 77 -11.13 -4.92 -1.90
C LEU A 77 -12.65 -4.82 -2.03
N ALA A 78 -13.15 -4.09 -3.05
CA ALA A 78 -14.58 -3.91 -3.29
C ALA A 78 -15.35 -5.22 -3.59
N ARG A 79 -14.65 -6.30 -3.99
CA ARG A 79 -15.24 -7.63 -4.13
C ARG A 79 -15.35 -8.40 -2.82
N ARG A 80 -14.59 -7.99 -1.78
CA ARG A 80 -14.54 -8.67 -0.48
C ARG A 80 -15.43 -8.02 0.55
N VAL A 81 -15.53 -6.67 0.52
CA VAL A 81 -16.48 -5.98 1.37
C VAL A 81 -17.91 -6.23 0.88
N GLY A 82 -18.81 -6.50 1.83
CA GLY A 82 -20.24 -6.62 1.59
C GLY A 82 -20.96 -5.25 1.63
N ASP A 83 -22.27 -5.28 1.70
CA ASP A 83 -23.11 -4.07 1.70
C ASP A 83 -22.94 -3.21 2.97
N SER A 84 -22.48 -3.80 4.08
CA SER A 84 -22.19 -3.10 5.34
C SER A 84 -20.73 -2.66 5.48
N GLY A 85 -19.85 -3.12 4.59
CA GLY A 85 -18.44 -2.70 4.55
C GLY A 85 -18.22 -1.55 3.56
N HIS A 86 -17.04 -0.93 3.61
CA HIS A 86 -16.73 0.18 2.70
C HIS A 86 -15.23 0.30 2.42
N VAL A 87 -14.89 0.56 1.16
CA VAL A 87 -13.50 0.82 0.73
C VAL A 87 -13.31 2.30 0.48
N TYR A 88 -12.37 2.87 1.19
CA TYR A 88 -11.88 4.24 0.99
C TYR A 88 -10.54 4.20 0.28
N GLY A 89 -10.28 5.15 -0.58
CA GLY A 89 -8.97 5.29 -1.22
C GLY A 89 -8.55 6.74 -1.32
N ILE A 90 -7.26 7.00 -1.09
CA ILE A 90 -6.64 8.29 -1.38
C ILE A 90 -5.47 8.14 -2.34
N ASP A 91 -5.32 9.11 -3.23
CA ASP A 91 -4.15 9.28 -4.09
C ASP A 91 -3.94 10.76 -4.39
N HIS A 92 -2.71 11.22 -4.45
CA HIS A 92 -2.39 12.62 -4.73
C HIS A 92 -2.64 13.00 -6.20
N SER A 93 -2.68 12.01 -7.10
CA SER A 93 -2.76 12.22 -8.55
C SER A 93 -4.19 12.27 -9.03
N GLU A 94 -4.58 13.42 -9.59
CA GLU A 94 -5.86 13.61 -10.30
C GLU A 94 -6.05 12.59 -11.43
N MET A 95 -4.98 12.21 -12.11
CA MET A 95 -5.03 11.24 -13.20
C MET A 95 -5.33 9.84 -12.67
N MET A 96 -4.71 9.44 -11.55
CA MET A 96 -4.98 8.16 -10.92
C MET A 96 -6.41 8.11 -10.38
N LEU A 97 -6.90 9.20 -9.79
CA LEU A 97 -8.31 9.31 -9.38
C LEU A 97 -9.26 9.05 -10.55
N ARG A 98 -9.04 9.70 -11.72
CA ARG A 98 -9.89 9.46 -12.90
C ARG A 98 -9.83 8.02 -13.40
N GLN A 99 -8.65 7.40 -13.43
CA GLN A 99 -8.50 6.00 -13.87
C GLN A 99 -9.15 5.02 -12.89
N ALA A 100 -8.89 5.20 -11.60
CA ALA A 100 -9.47 4.37 -10.54
C ALA A 100 -10.99 4.50 -10.49
N SER A 101 -11.54 5.72 -10.63
CA SER A 101 -13.00 5.96 -10.66
C SER A 101 -13.67 5.25 -11.83
N ARG A 102 -13.07 5.30 -13.03
CA ARG A 102 -13.60 4.56 -14.19
C ARG A 102 -13.55 3.05 -13.98
N ARG A 103 -12.46 2.53 -13.42
CA ARG A 103 -12.29 1.09 -13.13
C ARG A 103 -13.29 0.58 -12.12
N ASN A 104 -13.60 1.37 -11.12
CA ASN A 104 -14.43 1.00 -9.98
C ASN A 104 -15.83 1.62 -10.03
N ALA A 105 -16.28 2.10 -11.20
CA ALA A 105 -17.52 2.87 -11.35
C ALA A 105 -18.76 2.16 -10.77
N ALA A 106 -18.88 0.85 -10.99
CA ALA A 106 -20.00 0.07 -10.47
C ALA A 106 -19.98 -0.01 -8.92
N ALA A 107 -18.82 -0.19 -8.30
CA ALA A 107 -18.71 -0.24 -6.85
C ALA A 107 -18.91 1.15 -6.20
N ILE A 108 -18.49 2.22 -6.89
CA ILE A 108 -18.75 3.61 -6.47
C ILE A 108 -20.26 3.90 -6.55
N ALA A 109 -20.92 3.55 -7.67
CA ALA A 109 -22.35 3.74 -7.83
C ALA A 109 -23.19 2.94 -6.82
N ALA A 110 -22.70 1.76 -6.43
CA ALA A 110 -23.30 0.94 -5.37
C ALA A 110 -22.99 1.45 -3.94
N GLY A 111 -22.28 2.56 -3.77
CA GLY A 111 -21.96 3.14 -2.47
C GLY A 111 -20.92 2.36 -1.66
N ARG A 112 -20.21 1.38 -2.25
CA ARG A 112 -19.21 0.56 -1.56
C ARG A 112 -17.78 1.09 -1.64
N VAL A 113 -17.52 2.07 -2.51
CA VAL A 113 -16.19 2.66 -2.73
C VAL A 113 -16.27 4.17 -2.74
N SER A 114 -15.37 4.81 -2.00
CA SER A 114 -15.16 6.26 -2.02
C SER A 114 -13.70 6.57 -2.34
N LEU A 115 -13.44 7.31 -3.42
CA LEU A 115 -12.11 7.72 -3.82
C LEU A 115 -11.94 9.23 -3.67
N THR A 116 -10.84 9.65 -3.06
CA THR A 116 -10.56 11.05 -2.81
C THR A 116 -9.14 11.40 -3.29
N ARG A 117 -8.99 12.56 -3.92
CA ARG A 117 -7.68 13.11 -4.21
C ARG A 117 -7.14 13.78 -2.95
N ALA A 118 -6.13 13.16 -2.34
CA ALA A 118 -5.43 13.74 -1.19
C ALA A 118 -4.03 13.13 -1.08
N PRO A 119 -3.03 13.89 -0.64
CA PRO A 119 -1.74 13.34 -0.23
C PRO A 119 -1.88 12.72 1.17
N VAL A 120 -0.97 11.79 1.51
CA VAL A 120 -1.01 11.05 2.77
C VAL A 120 -0.75 11.92 4.01
N ASP A 121 -0.05 13.03 3.87
CA ASP A 121 0.24 14.00 4.93
C ASP A 121 -0.91 14.98 5.20
N GLN A 122 -1.96 14.96 4.37
CA GLN A 122 -3.13 15.83 4.49
C GLN A 122 -4.42 15.01 4.33
N LEU A 123 -4.62 14.05 5.25
CA LEU A 123 -5.81 13.22 5.24
C LEU A 123 -7.06 14.06 5.50
N PRO A 124 -8.04 14.07 4.57
CA PRO A 124 -9.23 14.90 4.74
C PRO A 124 -10.06 14.43 5.95
N PRO A 125 -10.65 15.35 6.73
CA PRO A 125 -11.55 14.98 7.84
C PRO A 125 -12.73 14.11 7.38
N SER A 126 -13.23 14.34 6.16
CA SER A 126 -14.32 13.57 5.55
C SER A 126 -13.99 12.09 5.27
N LEU A 127 -12.71 11.71 5.32
CA LEU A 127 -12.32 10.31 5.16
C LEU A 127 -12.87 9.41 6.27
N GLY A 128 -13.15 10.01 7.44
CA GLY A 128 -13.72 9.28 8.57
C GLY A 128 -12.73 8.33 9.23
N GLY A 129 -13.24 7.29 9.82
CA GLY A 129 -12.60 6.24 10.62
C GLY A 129 -13.51 5.90 11.80
N PRO A 130 -13.13 5.00 12.68
CA PRO A 130 -11.94 4.16 12.57
C PRO A 130 -12.04 3.16 11.41
N PHE A 131 -10.87 2.72 10.92
CA PHE A 131 -10.74 1.67 9.91
C PHE A 131 -10.41 0.32 10.55
N ASP A 132 -10.87 -0.76 9.91
CA ASP A 132 -10.53 -2.14 10.30
C ASP A 132 -9.19 -2.54 9.68
N ALA A 133 -8.91 -2.04 8.49
CA ALA A 133 -7.68 -2.33 7.79
C ALA A 133 -7.19 -1.15 6.93
N ILE A 134 -5.88 -1.04 6.79
CA ILE A 134 -5.21 -0.08 5.90
C ILE A 134 -4.28 -0.85 4.97
N LEU A 135 -4.20 -0.42 3.71
CA LEU A 135 -3.38 -1.01 2.67
C LEU A 135 -2.54 0.07 1.98
N THR A 136 -1.28 -0.23 1.69
CA THR A 136 -0.48 0.54 0.74
C THR A 136 0.43 -0.37 -0.09
N VAL A 137 0.47 -0.14 -1.40
CA VAL A 137 1.25 -0.95 -2.33
C VAL A 137 2.18 -0.06 -3.14
N ASN A 138 3.50 -0.18 -2.93
CA ASN A 138 4.54 0.61 -3.60
C ASN A 138 4.42 2.14 -3.45
N SER A 139 3.71 2.62 -2.45
CA SER A 139 3.46 4.05 -2.23
C SER A 139 4.40 4.65 -1.16
N LEU A 140 4.76 3.88 -0.12
CA LEU A 140 5.52 4.35 1.05
C LEU A 140 6.80 5.13 0.71
N ARG A 141 7.54 4.72 -0.32
CA ARG A 141 8.77 5.38 -0.76
C ARG A 141 8.60 6.83 -1.24
N PHE A 142 7.37 7.28 -1.44
CA PHE A 142 7.04 8.66 -1.85
C PHE A 142 6.60 9.53 -0.67
N TRP A 143 6.54 8.98 0.54
CA TRP A 143 6.11 9.70 1.72
C TRP A 143 7.27 10.53 2.27
N LEU A 144 6.99 11.78 2.68
CA LEU A 144 8.02 12.72 3.12
C LEU A 144 8.48 12.45 4.56
N ALA A 145 7.57 12.01 5.42
CA ALA A 145 7.83 11.72 6.82
C ALA A 145 7.13 10.39 7.20
N PRO A 146 7.64 9.23 6.73
CA PRO A 146 6.93 7.96 6.78
C PRO A 146 6.54 7.53 8.20
N THR A 147 7.40 7.64 9.20
CA THR A 147 7.07 7.30 10.59
C THR A 147 5.92 8.15 11.12
N GLN A 148 5.95 9.46 10.90
CA GLN A 148 4.88 10.37 11.34
C GLN A 148 3.55 10.07 10.64
N GLN A 149 3.59 9.80 9.34
CA GLN A 149 2.40 9.48 8.55
C GLN A 149 1.83 8.12 8.94
N LEU A 150 2.69 7.14 9.26
CA LEU A 150 2.27 5.83 9.79
C LEU A 150 1.61 5.98 11.17
N ASP A 151 2.14 6.81 12.08
CA ASP A 151 1.50 7.09 13.37
C ASP A 151 0.13 7.74 13.19
N GLN A 152 -0.02 8.70 12.26
CA GLN A 152 -1.32 9.28 11.93
C GLN A 152 -2.32 8.25 11.40
N LEU A 153 -1.88 7.30 10.58
CA LEU A 153 -2.70 6.20 10.08
C LEU A 153 -3.06 5.22 11.19
N ARG A 154 -2.12 4.92 12.11
CA ARG A 154 -2.38 4.06 13.28
C ARG A 154 -3.51 4.62 14.13
N ARG A 155 -3.54 5.92 14.39
CA ARG A 155 -4.62 6.59 15.14
C ARG A 155 -5.98 6.53 14.44
N ARG A 156 -6.01 6.22 13.15
CA ARG A 156 -7.26 6.00 12.38
C ARG A 156 -7.65 4.54 12.27
N LEU A 157 -6.80 3.61 12.70
CA LEU A 157 -7.16 2.20 12.87
C LEU A 157 -7.85 1.98 14.22
N ARG A 158 -8.84 1.11 14.25
CA ARG A 158 -9.38 0.62 15.53
C ARG A 158 -8.30 -0.16 16.30
N PRO A 159 -8.42 -0.33 17.63
CA PRO A 159 -7.61 -1.29 18.37
C PRO A 159 -7.70 -2.67 17.70
N GLY A 160 -6.57 -3.34 17.52
CA GLY A 160 -6.48 -4.60 16.77
C GLY A 160 -6.66 -4.47 15.24
N GLY A 161 -6.89 -3.27 14.71
CA GLY A 161 -6.95 -3.02 13.25
C GLY A 161 -5.61 -3.30 12.58
N ARG A 162 -5.64 -3.69 11.30
CA ARG A 162 -4.48 -4.22 10.57
C ARG A 162 -3.96 -3.23 9.54
N ILE A 163 -2.65 -3.25 9.30
CA ILE A 163 -2.02 -2.57 8.16
C ILE A 163 -1.20 -3.57 7.34
N ALA A 164 -1.29 -3.47 6.01
CA ALA A 164 -0.44 -4.19 5.09
C ALA A 164 0.36 -3.20 4.22
N ILE A 165 1.68 -3.28 4.27
CA ILE A 165 2.57 -2.47 3.45
C ILE A 165 3.35 -3.37 2.51
N ALA A 166 3.07 -3.25 1.21
CA ALA A 166 3.76 -4.03 0.20
C ALA A 166 4.75 -3.18 -0.59
N SER A 167 5.94 -3.73 -0.79
CA SER A 167 7.01 -3.13 -1.58
C SER A 167 7.57 -4.11 -2.60
N GLN A 168 7.68 -3.66 -3.83
CA GLN A 168 8.46 -4.29 -4.89
C GLN A 168 9.42 -3.25 -5.44
N PRO A 169 10.73 -3.33 -5.14
CA PRO A 169 11.71 -2.39 -5.66
C PRO A 169 11.71 -2.40 -7.20
N ARG A 170 11.68 -1.21 -7.80
CA ARG A 170 11.63 -1.05 -9.26
C ARG A 170 12.78 -0.20 -9.80
N CYS A 171 13.88 -0.11 -9.05
CA CYS A 171 15.10 0.51 -9.53
C CYS A 171 15.87 -0.43 -10.47
N PRO A 172 16.65 0.09 -11.43
CA PRO A 172 17.52 -0.73 -12.26
C PRO A 172 18.48 -1.56 -11.40
N GLY A 173 18.54 -2.87 -11.62
CA GLY A 173 19.39 -3.79 -10.86
C GLY A 173 18.82 -4.22 -9.51
N ALA A 174 17.54 -3.96 -9.23
CA ALA A 174 16.90 -4.48 -8.02
C ALA A 174 16.92 -6.02 -8.00
N THR A 175 17.22 -6.59 -6.85
CA THR A 175 17.36 -8.03 -6.60
C THR A 175 16.53 -8.43 -5.38
N ALA A 176 16.53 -9.73 -5.06
CA ALA A 176 15.94 -10.23 -3.82
C ALA A 176 16.51 -9.54 -2.58
N SER A 177 17.83 -9.26 -2.55
CA SER A 177 18.46 -8.52 -1.46
C SER A 177 17.89 -7.10 -1.31
N THR A 178 17.60 -6.42 -2.43
CA THR A 178 16.93 -5.10 -2.40
C THR A 178 15.55 -5.19 -1.77
N SER A 179 14.79 -6.25 -2.07
CA SER A 179 13.46 -6.48 -1.48
C SER A 179 13.55 -6.78 0.02
N HIS A 180 14.51 -7.60 0.46
CA HIS A 180 14.72 -7.88 1.88
C HIS A 180 15.17 -6.64 2.68
N ASN A 181 15.99 -5.77 2.09
CA ASN A 181 16.35 -4.49 2.73
C ASN A 181 15.14 -3.59 2.88
N ALA A 182 14.30 -3.50 1.85
CA ALA A 182 13.03 -2.75 1.92
C ALA A 182 12.06 -3.31 2.97
N ALA A 183 12.04 -4.65 3.18
CA ALA A 183 11.24 -5.25 4.24
C ALA A 183 11.67 -4.78 5.62
N ARG A 184 12.99 -4.86 5.93
CA ARG A 184 13.54 -4.40 7.21
C ARG A 184 13.27 -2.91 7.47
N GLU A 185 13.49 -2.07 6.46
CA GLU A 185 13.17 -0.63 6.58
C GLU A 185 11.69 -0.39 6.92
N ILE A 186 10.78 -1.14 6.31
CA ILE A 186 9.34 -1.02 6.59
C ILE A 186 9.00 -1.55 7.99
N GLU A 187 9.63 -2.63 8.44
CA GLU A 187 9.47 -3.19 9.78
C GLU A 187 9.89 -2.16 10.84
N ASP A 188 11.08 -1.55 10.69
CA ASP A 188 11.59 -0.51 11.58
C ASP A 188 10.63 0.70 11.64
N LEU A 189 10.18 1.19 10.48
CA LEU A 189 9.24 2.31 10.39
C LEU A 189 7.89 2.02 11.09
N LEU A 190 7.38 0.79 10.96
CA LEU A 190 6.14 0.38 11.62
C LEU A 190 6.31 0.31 13.14
N GLN A 191 7.42 -0.24 13.62
CA GLN A 191 7.74 -0.31 15.06
C GLN A 191 7.90 1.10 15.64
N ASP A 192 8.66 1.98 14.98
CA ASP A 192 8.85 3.39 15.38
C ASP A 192 7.53 4.17 15.41
N ALA A 193 6.57 3.82 14.54
CA ALA A 193 5.22 4.39 14.54
C ALA A 193 4.26 3.73 15.56
N GLY A 194 4.74 2.77 16.35
CA GLY A 194 3.98 2.14 17.43
C GLY A 194 3.05 1.01 17.00
N TYR A 195 3.30 0.38 15.86
CA TYR A 195 2.60 -0.85 15.46
C TYR A 195 3.24 -2.10 16.06
N THR A 196 2.44 -3.14 16.24
CA THR A 196 2.93 -4.49 16.57
C THR A 196 3.09 -5.28 15.27
N LEU A 197 4.31 -5.72 14.95
CA LEU A 197 4.54 -6.56 13.78
C LEU A 197 3.86 -7.93 13.94
N MET A 198 3.21 -8.40 12.88
CA MET A 198 2.54 -9.70 12.85
C MET A 198 3.36 -10.72 12.06
N ARG A 199 3.67 -10.41 10.81
CA ARG A 199 4.47 -11.25 9.91
C ARG A 199 4.91 -10.52 8.68
N THR A 200 5.97 -11.02 8.05
CA THR A 200 6.46 -10.60 6.74
C THR A 200 6.29 -11.73 5.75
N GLU A 201 5.68 -11.44 4.61
CA GLU A 201 5.38 -12.38 3.53
C GLU A 201 6.11 -11.99 2.26
N THR A 202 6.42 -12.97 1.42
CA THR A 202 7.12 -12.75 0.16
C THR A 202 6.39 -13.44 -0.99
N LEU A 203 6.12 -12.69 -2.07
CA LEU A 203 5.63 -13.23 -3.33
C LEU A 203 6.80 -13.32 -4.32
N ASP A 204 6.99 -14.52 -4.86
CA ASP A 204 8.05 -14.80 -5.84
C ASP A 204 7.72 -14.17 -7.19
N LEU A 205 8.19 -12.95 -7.36
CA LEU A 205 8.24 -12.18 -8.60
C LEU A 205 9.66 -11.68 -8.81
N ASP A 206 9.97 -11.14 -9.95
CA ASP A 206 11.29 -10.58 -10.26
C ASP A 206 11.24 -9.03 -10.34
N PRO A 207 11.85 -8.30 -9.38
CA PRO A 207 12.29 -8.76 -8.07
C PRO A 207 11.13 -9.19 -7.17
N PRO A 208 11.37 -9.96 -6.07
CA PRO A 208 10.32 -10.38 -5.14
C PRO A 208 9.53 -9.19 -4.56
N VAL A 209 8.27 -9.43 -4.28
CA VAL A 209 7.43 -8.49 -3.51
C VAL A 209 7.48 -8.89 -2.05
N VAL A 210 7.76 -7.96 -1.16
CA VAL A 210 7.61 -8.15 0.28
C VAL A 210 6.34 -7.45 0.76
N CYS A 211 5.66 -8.05 1.73
CA CYS A 211 4.50 -7.47 2.38
C CYS A 211 4.63 -7.64 3.88
N ILE A 212 4.67 -6.53 4.60
CA ILE A 212 4.73 -6.49 6.05
C ILE A 212 3.32 -6.25 6.57
N LEU A 213 2.87 -7.15 7.46
CA LEU A 213 1.61 -7.03 8.16
C LEU A 213 1.88 -6.66 9.61
N ALA A 214 1.14 -5.65 10.08
CA ALA A 214 1.22 -5.18 11.46
C ALA A 214 -0.18 -4.81 11.97
N ALA A 215 -0.33 -4.72 13.28
CA ALA A 215 -1.57 -4.35 13.93
C ALA A 215 -1.40 -3.06 14.75
N ASN A 216 -2.47 -2.27 14.85
CA ASN A 216 -2.60 -1.27 15.90
C ASN A 216 -2.78 -2.01 17.24
N PRO A 217 -1.88 -1.81 18.22
CA PRO A 217 -1.99 -2.51 19.51
C PRO A 217 -3.38 -2.38 20.11
N ASP A 218 -3.89 -3.50 20.65
CA ASP A 218 -5.10 -3.49 21.47
C ASP A 218 -4.71 -3.49 22.95
N PRO A 219 -4.94 -2.40 23.68
CA PRO A 219 -4.59 -2.31 25.08
C PRO A 219 -5.29 -3.37 25.96
N LEU A 220 -6.47 -3.84 25.56
CA LEU A 220 -7.23 -4.84 26.31
C LEU A 220 -6.65 -6.24 26.13
N ALA A 221 -6.22 -6.60 24.92
CA ALA A 221 -5.59 -7.89 24.63
C ALA A 221 -4.25 -8.05 25.37
N THR A 222 -3.51 -6.96 25.56
CA THR A 222 -2.23 -6.97 26.29
C THR A 222 -2.42 -7.19 27.79
N ALA A 223 -3.51 -6.68 28.36
CA ALA A 223 -3.82 -6.83 29.79
C ALA A 223 -4.24 -8.26 30.18
N ASP A 224 -4.92 -8.99 29.29
CA ASP A 224 -5.34 -10.38 29.54
C ASP A 224 -4.16 -11.37 29.49
N HIS A 225 -3.17 -11.13 28.62
CA HIS A 225 -1.95 -11.97 28.60
C HIS A 225 -1.11 -11.82 29.86
N GLN A 226 -1.08 -10.63 30.48
CA GLN A 226 -0.36 -10.39 31.73
C GLN A 226 -1.05 -10.99 32.94
N ARG A 227 -2.37 -11.17 32.92
CA ARG A 227 -3.14 -11.81 34.01
C ARG A 227 -3.08 -13.34 33.98
N GLN A 228 -2.73 -13.95 32.83
CA GLN A 228 -2.63 -15.40 32.66
C GLN A 228 -1.21 -15.94 32.87
N ALA A 229 -0.20 -15.11 33.14
CA ALA A 229 1.13 -15.57 33.50
C ALA A 229 1.05 -16.31 34.87
N PRO A 230 1.50 -17.59 34.95
CA PRO A 230 1.45 -18.30 36.23
C PRO A 230 2.33 -17.60 37.26
N HIS A 231 1.79 -17.37 38.43
CA HIS A 231 2.54 -16.88 39.59
C HIS A 231 3.72 -17.84 39.82
N PRO A 232 4.98 -17.39 39.95
CA PRO A 232 6.05 -18.26 40.34
C PRO A 232 5.71 -18.80 41.75
N ALA A 233 5.58 -20.14 41.84
CA ALA A 233 5.44 -20.83 43.10
C ALA A 233 6.66 -20.51 43.98
N GLY A 234 6.43 -19.86 45.12
CA GLY A 234 7.41 -19.62 46.13
C GLY A 234 7.82 -20.91 46.87
#